data_7c3038a0afef0c28ffbffa24ab90cdbe
#
_entry.id   7c3038a0afef0c28ffbffa24ab90cdbe
#
_cell.length_a   1.000
_cell.length_b   1.000
_cell.length_c   1.000
_cell.angle_alpha   90.00
_cell.angle_beta   90.00
_cell.angle_gamma   90.00
#
_symmetry.space_group_name_H-M   'P 1'
#
loop_
_entity.id
_entity.type
_entity.pdbx_description
1 polymer ?
#
loop_
_entity_poly.entity_id
_entity_poly.type
_entity_poly.pdbx_seq_one_letter_code
_entity_poly.pdbx_strand_id
1 'polypeptide(L)'
;MYRWGYTVRKCWTTLWGSLSQVRVPRLRGQQEIGLLERYERHGLDQMLFALTVGGLSQRKVVGWVRRFLGGTLSPATIAAVLEQAQAQIAERRSAPIPPRRYRALVLDGIYLRYRRCLARPARKGVLLVAVGVREGGGFDVLDWQGAAAETTENYERLLTRLWQRGLEAVELVVSDGAEAIISAAQIVYPAARHQLCLTHWFRNLEALTPRLRWGQRRKLRREFWWIWEAENEPQARHWARRFCARWRWAAPEMVEKFQAEFERVLAFFAFPPPWRHRLRTTNLGEGWFKHLRRYLSRFPGCRDADHSEQVLGCFLLAAEQMHS
;
A
#
# COMPACT_ATOMS: atom_id res chain seq x y z
N MET A 1 -7.24 45.04 24.47
CA MET A 1 -6.53 43.83 24.90
C MET A 1 -5.30 44.26 25.70
N TYR A 2 -5.27 44.07 27.04
CA TYR A 2 -4.15 44.53 27.85
C TYR A 2 -3.12 43.42 27.97
N ARG A 3 -1.83 43.75 27.71
CA ARG A 3 -0.68 42.84 27.89
C ARG A 3 -0.40 42.68 29.40
N TRP A 4 -0.24 41.44 29.88
CA TRP A 4 0.06 41.15 31.27
C TRP A 4 1.42 40.41 31.39
N GLY A 5 2.48 41.12 31.00
CA GLY A 5 3.83 40.59 31.09
C GLY A 5 4.19 39.62 29.95
N TYR A 6 5.33 38.95 30.10
CA TYR A 6 5.87 38.00 29.13
C TYR A 6 6.24 36.69 29.84
N THR A 7 6.05 35.57 29.11
CA THR A 7 6.71 34.29 29.47
C THR A 7 7.95 34.16 28.60
N VAL A 8 9.10 33.85 29.20
CA VAL A 8 10.33 33.59 28.44
C VAL A 8 10.44 32.08 28.19
N ARG A 9 10.36 31.66 26.95
CA ARG A 9 10.69 30.29 26.57
C ARG A 9 12.19 30.21 26.32
N LYS A 10 12.91 29.33 27.02
CA LYS A 10 14.36 29.21 26.92
C LYS A 10 14.85 28.75 25.55
N CYS A 11 14.05 27.93 24.89
CA CYS A 11 14.34 27.46 23.54
C CYS A 11 13.02 27.19 22.79
N TRP A 12 12.94 27.60 21.54
CA TRP A 12 11.83 27.39 20.65
C TRP A 12 12.34 26.83 19.32
N THR A 13 12.09 25.57 19.07
CA THR A 13 12.56 24.90 17.85
C THR A 13 11.50 25.03 16.74
N THR A 14 11.87 25.59 15.63
CA THR A 14 11.07 25.74 14.41
C THR A 14 11.70 24.96 13.25
N LEU A 15 11.02 24.85 12.14
CA LEU A 15 11.58 24.32 10.89
C LEU A 15 12.85 25.06 10.40
N TRP A 16 12.99 26.32 10.78
CA TRP A 16 14.05 27.22 10.35
C TRP A 16 15.21 27.30 11.35
N GLY A 17 15.15 26.54 12.44
CA GLY A 17 16.14 26.55 13.50
C GLY A 17 15.54 26.82 14.88
N SER A 18 16.40 26.89 15.89
CA SER A 18 15.99 27.14 17.28
C SER A 18 16.21 28.58 17.68
N LEU A 19 15.16 29.19 18.21
CA LEU A 19 15.21 30.53 18.79
C LEU A 19 15.40 30.41 20.31
N SER A 20 16.37 31.14 20.87
CA SER A 20 16.59 31.18 22.31
C SER A 20 15.91 32.41 22.92
N GLN A 21 15.46 32.27 24.18
CA GLN A 21 14.88 33.39 24.97
C GLN A 21 13.71 34.13 24.31
N VAL A 22 12.79 33.42 23.67
CA VAL A 22 11.63 34.03 23.03
C VAL A 22 10.65 34.58 24.09
N ARG A 23 10.39 35.89 24.04
CA ARG A 23 9.41 36.51 24.91
C ARG A 23 8.01 36.38 24.32
N VAL A 24 7.17 35.56 24.95
CA VAL A 24 5.78 35.36 24.53
C VAL A 24 4.87 36.25 25.42
N PRO A 25 4.12 37.18 24.86
CA PRO A 25 3.22 38.02 25.66
C PRO A 25 2.10 37.20 26.30
N ARG A 26 1.81 37.45 27.56
CA ARG A 26 0.65 36.89 28.26
C ARG A 26 -0.58 37.72 27.96
N LEU A 27 -1.65 37.08 27.54
CA LEU A 27 -2.97 37.69 27.38
C LEU A 27 -3.84 37.49 28.64
N ARG A 28 -4.64 38.46 29.01
CA ARG A 28 -5.60 38.33 30.09
C ARG A 28 -6.78 37.47 29.62
N GLY A 29 -7.02 36.34 30.29
CA GLY A 29 -7.95 35.32 29.83
C GLY A 29 -7.21 34.27 29.00
N GLN A 30 -7.50 32.98 29.21
CA GLN A 30 -6.84 31.81 28.66
C GLN A 30 -6.87 31.64 27.11
N GLN A 31 -6.74 32.72 26.35
CA GLN A 31 -6.58 32.59 24.89
C GLN A 31 -5.10 32.45 24.56
N GLU A 32 -4.73 31.24 24.20
CA GLU A 32 -3.45 30.96 23.54
C GLU A 32 -3.41 31.74 22.20
N ILE A 33 -2.23 32.27 21.89
CA ILE A 33 -2.03 32.97 20.61
C ILE A 33 -1.93 31.94 19.50
N GLY A 34 -3.06 31.52 18.93
CA GLY A 34 -3.13 30.44 17.93
C GLY A 34 -2.27 30.68 16.67
N LEU A 35 -1.80 31.92 16.45
CA LEU A 35 -0.82 32.22 15.39
C LEU A 35 0.54 31.55 15.67
N LEU A 36 0.97 31.55 16.93
CA LEU A 36 2.24 30.93 17.34
C LEU A 36 2.17 29.41 17.33
N GLU A 37 1.02 28.84 17.67
CA GLU A 37 0.81 27.39 17.60
C GLU A 37 0.85 26.83 16.17
N ARG A 38 0.30 27.57 15.19
CA ARG A 38 0.36 27.19 13.78
C ARG A 38 1.80 27.15 13.24
N TYR A 39 2.66 28.09 13.66
CA TYR A 39 4.06 28.11 13.22
C TYR A 39 4.95 27.08 13.91
N GLU A 40 4.60 26.67 15.13
CA GLU A 40 5.45 25.82 15.94
C GLU A 40 5.30 24.33 15.69
N ARG A 41 4.07 23.83 15.66
CA ARG A 41 3.83 22.39 15.73
C ARG A 41 3.67 21.75 14.36
N HIS A 42 2.87 22.33 13.50
CA HIS A 42 2.43 21.64 12.29
C HIS A 42 3.59 21.26 11.34
N GLY A 43 4.50 22.18 11.06
CA GLY A 43 5.60 21.90 10.14
C GLY A 43 6.68 21.02 10.76
N LEU A 44 6.97 21.16 12.06
CA LEU A 44 7.97 20.33 12.74
C LEU A 44 7.44 18.91 12.92
N ASP A 45 6.18 18.74 13.31
CA ASP A 45 5.55 17.42 13.49
C ASP A 45 5.47 16.66 12.17
N GLN A 46 5.11 17.34 11.07
CA GLN A 46 5.13 16.75 9.72
C GLN A 46 6.54 16.31 9.31
N MET A 47 7.55 17.11 9.58
CA MET A 47 8.94 16.77 9.28
C MET A 47 9.42 15.58 10.14
N LEU A 48 9.14 15.57 11.44
CA LEU A 48 9.47 14.48 12.34
C LEU A 48 8.78 13.19 11.92
N PHE A 49 7.50 13.30 11.55
CA PHE A 49 6.73 12.22 11.00
C PHE A 49 7.37 11.69 9.71
N ALA A 50 7.67 12.57 8.74
CA ALA A 50 8.29 12.20 7.47
C ALA A 50 9.67 11.55 7.67
N LEU A 51 10.52 12.04 8.57
CA LEU A 51 11.82 11.47 8.89
C LEU A 51 11.70 10.08 9.53
N THR A 52 10.74 9.91 10.43
CA THR A 52 10.49 8.62 11.12
C THR A 52 9.91 7.60 10.13
N VAL A 53 8.93 8.02 9.33
CA VAL A 53 8.34 7.22 8.26
C VAL A 53 9.38 6.92 7.17
N GLY A 54 10.31 7.85 6.89
CA GLY A 54 11.44 7.64 5.98
C GLY A 54 12.47 6.59 6.45
N GLY A 55 12.24 5.93 7.60
CA GLY A 55 13.05 4.84 8.11
C GLY A 55 14.19 5.26 9.04
N LEU A 56 14.20 6.53 9.47
CA LEU A 56 15.15 6.97 10.48
C LEU A 56 14.73 6.48 11.87
N SER A 57 15.65 5.86 12.61
CA SER A 57 15.38 5.53 14.01
C SER A 57 15.17 6.80 14.84
N GLN A 58 14.39 6.74 15.91
CA GLN A 58 14.15 7.89 16.81
C GLN A 58 15.47 8.58 17.23
N ARG A 59 16.53 7.80 17.52
CA ARG A 59 17.85 8.34 17.87
C ARG A 59 18.47 9.14 16.71
N LYS A 60 18.32 8.67 15.48
CA LYS A 60 18.80 9.40 14.28
C LYS A 60 17.98 10.66 14.03
N VAL A 61 16.66 10.63 14.24
CA VAL A 61 15.80 11.82 14.13
C VAL A 61 16.19 12.87 15.16
N VAL A 62 16.37 12.48 16.42
CA VAL A 62 16.88 13.39 17.48
C VAL A 62 18.24 13.96 17.12
N GLY A 63 19.17 13.12 16.66
CA GLY A 63 20.50 13.54 16.25
C GLY A 63 20.49 14.50 15.05
N TRP A 64 19.58 14.25 14.10
CA TRP A 64 19.39 15.11 12.92
C TRP A 64 18.85 16.49 13.31
N VAL A 65 17.79 16.53 14.13
CA VAL A 65 17.21 17.77 14.63
C VAL A 65 18.22 18.59 15.42
N ARG A 66 18.99 17.93 16.31
CA ARG A 66 20.06 18.60 17.07
C ARG A 66 21.12 19.21 16.14
N ARG A 67 21.52 18.50 15.09
CA ARG A 67 22.59 18.92 14.18
C ARG A 67 22.16 20.05 13.25
N PHE A 68 20.95 19.99 12.71
CA PHE A 68 20.51 20.91 11.65
C PHE A 68 19.59 22.02 12.14
N LEU A 69 18.82 21.79 13.21
CA LEU A 69 17.91 22.80 13.76
C LEU A 69 18.41 23.41 15.09
N GLY A 70 19.57 22.93 15.60
CA GLY A 70 20.18 23.45 16.83
C GLY A 70 19.36 23.21 18.11
N GLY A 71 18.24 22.46 18.02
CA GLY A 71 17.33 22.21 19.13
C GLY A 71 17.46 20.79 19.70
N THR A 72 16.95 20.58 20.90
CA THR A 72 16.80 19.27 21.51
C THR A 72 15.35 18.84 21.46
N LEU A 73 15.07 17.73 20.78
CA LEU A 73 13.80 17.04 20.86
C LEU A 73 13.88 15.94 21.90
N SER A 74 12.87 15.88 22.76
CA SER A 74 12.74 14.75 23.66
C SER A 74 12.25 13.52 22.91
N PRO A 75 12.65 12.30 23.29
CA PRO A 75 12.03 11.07 22.78
C PRO A 75 10.51 11.05 22.95
N ALA A 76 9.99 11.72 23.99
CA ALA A 76 8.57 11.84 24.26
C ALA A 76 7.84 12.66 23.16
N THR A 77 8.46 13.69 22.60
CA THR A 77 7.87 14.46 21.49
C THR A 77 7.69 13.59 20.24
N ILE A 78 8.68 12.78 19.91
CA ILE A 78 8.60 11.86 18.76
C ILE A 78 7.54 10.78 19.03
N ALA A 79 7.47 10.26 20.27
CA ALA A 79 6.45 9.29 20.65
C ALA A 79 5.04 9.88 20.49
N ALA A 80 4.79 11.11 20.94
CA ALA A 80 3.50 11.78 20.80
C ALA A 80 3.09 11.97 19.33
N VAL A 81 4.02 12.34 18.44
CA VAL A 81 3.75 12.45 16.99
C VAL A 81 3.37 11.10 16.38
N LEU A 82 4.05 10.02 16.78
CA LEU A 82 3.72 8.67 16.31
C LEU A 82 2.38 8.19 16.86
N GLU A 83 2.06 8.49 18.12
CA GLU A 83 0.78 8.15 18.75
C GLU A 83 -0.39 8.87 18.05
N GLN A 84 -0.23 10.15 17.72
CA GLN A 84 -1.21 10.89 16.93
C GLN A 84 -1.40 10.28 15.54
N ALA A 85 -0.33 9.88 14.87
CA ALA A 85 -0.40 9.20 13.58
C ALA A 85 -1.13 7.85 13.70
N GLN A 86 -0.88 7.09 14.77
CA GLN A 86 -1.59 5.83 15.03
C GLN A 86 -3.09 6.03 15.22
N ALA A 87 -3.50 7.10 15.93
CA ALA A 87 -4.91 7.46 16.09
C ALA A 87 -5.57 7.76 14.73
N GLN A 88 -4.93 8.54 13.87
CA GLN A 88 -5.42 8.81 12.51
C GLN A 88 -5.52 7.55 11.65
N ILE A 89 -4.54 6.63 11.76
CA ILE A 89 -4.57 5.35 11.07
C ILE A 89 -5.76 4.49 11.57
N ALA A 90 -5.98 4.43 12.88
CA ALA A 90 -7.08 3.68 13.46
C ALA A 90 -8.45 4.25 13.03
N GLU A 91 -8.60 5.57 13.05
CA GLU A 91 -9.79 6.27 12.55
C GLU A 91 -10.06 5.93 11.09
N ARG A 92 -9.05 6.03 10.21
CA ARG A 92 -9.17 5.69 8.80
C ARG A 92 -9.59 4.22 8.59
N ARG A 93 -9.00 3.29 9.34
CA ARG A 93 -9.30 1.86 9.23
C ARG A 93 -10.67 1.49 9.78
N SER A 94 -11.26 2.30 10.64
CA SER A 94 -12.62 2.13 11.18
C SER A 94 -13.67 2.92 10.42
N ALA A 95 -13.29 3.90 9.59
CA ALA A 95 -14.21 4.75 8.86
C ALA A 95 -15.15 3.93 7.97
N PRO A 96 -16.47 4.25 7.95
CA PRO A 96 -17.44 3.59 7.07
C PRO A 96 -17.05 3.73 5.60
N ILE A 97 -17.29 2.68 4.84
CA ILE A 97 -17.09 2.68 3.38
C ILE A 97 -18.44 2.96 2.72
N PRO A 98 -18.59 4.07 1.96
CA PRO A 98 -19.83 4.38 1.28
C PRO A 98 -20.25 3.25 0.32
N PRO A 99 -21.54 2.88 0.28
CA PRO A 99 -22.04 1.86 -0.63
C PRO A 99 -21.69 2.18 -2.10
N ARG A 100 -21.39 1.13 -2.87
CA ARG A 100 -21.08 1.21 -4.32
C ARG A 100 -19.89 2.10 -4.70
N ARG A 101 -19.12 2.60 -3.73
CA ARG A 101 -17.92 3.41 -4.03
C ARG A 101 -16.87 2.58 -4.75
N TYR A 102 -16.75 1.29 -4.43
CA TYR A 102 -15.77 0.38 -5.01
C TYR A 102 -16.47 -0.82 -5.65
N ARG A 103 -16.23 -1.05 -6.93
CA ARG A 103 -16.79 -2.18 -7.68
C ARG A 103 -15.84 -3.37 -7.73
N ALA A 104 -14.57 -3.15 -7.54
CA ALA A 104 -13.57 -4.21 -7.52
C ALA A 104 -12.61 -4.05 -6.35
N LEU A 105 -12.14 -5.18 -5.83
CA LEU A 105 -11.04 -5.28 -4.87
C LEU A 105 -9.82 -5.87 -5.54
N VAL A 106 -8.66 -5.34 -5.20
CA VAL A 106 -7.37 -5.93 -5.52
C VAL A 106 -6.69 -6.35 -4.23
N LEU A 107 -6.33 -7.61 -4.17
CA LEU A 107 -5.66 -8.22 -3.02
C LEU A 107 -4.24 -8.63 -3.40
N ASP A 108 -3.26 -8.24 -2.59
CA ASP A 108 -1.86 -8.60 -2.80
C ASP A 108 -1.15 -8.78 -1.45
N GLY A 109 -0.19 -9.69 -1.39
CA GLY A 109 0.67 -9.92 -0.25
C GLY A 109 2.07 -9.36 -0.48
N ILE A 110 2.57 -8.59 0.48
CA ILE A 110 3.94 -8.06 0.45
C ILE A 110 4.78 -8.82 1.45
N TYR A 111 5.67 -9.68 0.95
CA TYR A 111 6.55 -10.46 1.82
C TYR A 111 7.59 -9.56 2.50
N LEU A 112 7.69 -9.71 3.82
CA LEU A 112 8.56 -8.94 4.70
C LEU A 112 9.46 -9.87 5.51
N ARG A 113 10.48 -9.25 6.13
CA ARG A 113 11.33 -9.93 7.11
C ARG A 113 11.08 -9.31 8.48
N TYR A 114 10.56 -10.11 9.42
CA TYR A 114 10.38 -9.69 10.80
C TYR A 114 11.63 -10.00 11.62
N ARG A 115 12.20 -8.97 12.23
CA ARG A 115 13.39 -9.09 13.06
C ARG A 115 13.23 -8.32 14.37
N ARG A 116 12.97 -9.03 15.47
CA ARG A 116 12.81 -8.42 16.78
C ARG A 116 14.12 -7.87 17.35
N CYS A 117 15.26 -8.51 17.09
CA CYS A 117 16.59 -8.02 17.44
C CYS A 117 17.64 -8.51 16.44
N LEU A 118 18.79 -7.84 16.39
CA LEU A 118 19.88 -8.17 15.47
C LEU A 118 20.52 -9.54 15.75
N ALA A 119 20.46 -10.02 17.00
CA ALA A 119 21.02 -11.30 17.41
C ALA A 119 20.17 -12.53 17.00
N ARG A 120 18.95 -12.34 16.51
CA ARG A 120 18.08 -13.45 16.09
C ARG A 120 17.86 -13.43 14.58
N PRO A 121 17.74 -14.61 13.93
CA PRO A 121 17.41 -14.68 12.51
C PRO A 121 16.06 -14.03 12.23
N ALA A 122 15.97 -13.37 11.06
CA ALA A 122 14.72 -12.79 10.62
C ALA A 122 13.69 -13.89 10.29
N ARG A 123 12.46 -13.73 10.75
CA ARG A 123 11.34 -14.59 10.36
C ARG A 123 10.66 -14.01 9.12
N LYS A 124 10.16 -14.89 8.27
CA LYS A 124 9.30 -14.47 7.17
C LYS A 124 7.98 -13.96 7.71
N GLY A 125 7.42 -12.95 7.08
CA GLY A 125 6.10 -12.43 7.32
C GLY A 125 5.52 -11.84 6.05
N VAL A 126 4.27 -11.46 6.08
CA VAL A 126 3.57 -10.88 4.95
C VAL A 126 2.69 -9.74 5.43
N LEU A 127 2.59 -8.71 4.63
CA LEU A 127 1.61 -7.63 4.79
C LEU A 127 0.56 -7.81 3.70
N LEU A 128 -0.64 -8.24 4.09
CA LEU A 128 -1.79 -8.38 3.22
C LEU A 128 -2.40 -7.00 3.01
N VAL A 129 -2.72 -6.66 1.77
CA VAL A 129 -3.24 -5.33 1.42
C VAL A 129 -4.50 -5.48 0.57
N ALA A 130 -5.55 -4.77 0.95
CA ALA A 130 -6.79 -4.67 0.19
C ALA A 130 -6.95 -3.26 -0.39
N VAL A 131 -7.10 -3.19 -1.71
CA VAL A 131 -7.23 -1.95 -2.46
C VAL A 131 -8.55 -1.94 -3.20
N GLY A 132 -9.37 -0.93 -2.97
CA GLY A 132 -10.64 -0.72 -3.68
C GLY A 132 -10.43 0.08 -4.96
N VAL A 133 -11.06 -0.35 -6.06
CA VAL A 133 -11.06 0.37 -7.34
C VAL A 133 -12.38 1.12 -7.48
N ARG A 134 -12.28 2.46 -7.54
CA ARG A 134 -13.43 3.37 -7.67
C ARG A 134 -14.01 3.38 -9.08
N GLU A 135 -15.29 3.71 -9.20
CA GLU A 135 -15.98 3.83 -10.49
C GLU A 135 -15.30 4.85 -11.42
N GLY A 136 -14.81 5.96 -10.92
CA GLY A 136 -14.02 6.94 -11.69
C GLY A 136 -12.59 6.49 -12.04
N GLY A 137 -12.23 5.24 -11.72
CA GLY A 137 -10.94 4.63 -12.07
C GLY A 137 -9.77 5.00 -11.15
N GLY A 138 -10.01 5.69 -10.04
CA GLY A 138 -9.04 5.83 -8.95
C GLY A 138 -9.01 4.58 -8.07
N PHE A 139 -8.05 4.51 -7.17
CA PHE A 139 -7.97 3.45 -6.19
C PHE A 139 -7.66 4.01 -4.80
N ASP A 140 -8.10 3.30 -3.77
CA ASP A 140 -7.81 3.62 -2.37
C ASP A 140 -7.36 2.36 -1.65
N VAL A 141 -6.36 2.48 -0.78
CA VAL A 141 -6.02 1.40 0.15
C VAL A 141 -7.07 1.39 1.26
N LEU A 142 -7.85 0.34 1.31
CA LEU A 142 -9.00 0.24 2.21
C LEU A 142 -8.64 -0.32 3.57
N ASP A 143 -7.80 -1.37 3.58
CA ASP A 143 -7.33 -2.00 4.80
C ASP A 143 -6.07 -2.83 4.52
N TRP A 144 -5.38 -3.22 5.59
CA TRP A 144 -4.19 -4.07 5.54
C TRP A 144 -4.04 -4.88 6.82
N GLN A 145 -3.28 -5.96 6.75
CA GLN A 145 -3.04 -6.84 7.89
C GLN A 145 -1.65 -7.46 7.82
N GLY A 146 -0.88 -7.31 8.89
CA GLY A 146 0.37 -8.05 9.07
C GLY A 146 0.09 -9.48 9.50
N ALA A 147 0.79 -10.45 8.92
CA ALA A 147 0.63 -11.86 9.23
C ALA A 147 1.96 -12.61 9.14
N ALA A 148 2.00 -13.81 9.73
CA ALA A 148 3.14 -14.71 9.59
C ALA A 148 3.16 -15.41 8.21
N ALA A 149 1.97 -15.66 7.64
CA ALA A 149 1.79 -16.32 6.35
C ALA A 149 0.49 -15.87 5.69
N GLU A 150 0.39 -16.09 4.39
CA GLU A 150 -0.85 -15.95 3.62
C GLU A 150 -1.73 -17.19 3.85
N THR A 151 -2.77 -17.02 4.66
CA THR A 151 -3.75 -18.06 4.95
C THR A 151 -5.15 -17.56 4.62
N THR A 152 -6.08 -18.47 4.33
CA THR A 152 -7.49 -18.16 4.11
C THR A 152 -8.06 -17.36 5.28
N GLU A 153 -7.78 -17.77 6.50
CA GLU A 153 -8.24 -17.11 7.73
C GLU A 153 -7.75 -15.66 7.83
N ASN A 154 -6.50 -15.37 7.46
CA ASN A 154 -5.97 -14.00 7.50
C ASN A 154 -6.62 -13.11 6.44
N TYR A 155 -6.87 -13.61 5.24
CA TYR A 155 -7.61 -12.88 4.21
C TYR A 155 -9.09 -12.74 4.57
N GLU A 156 -9.71 -13.75 5.12
CA GLU A 156 -11.09 -13.71 5.60
C GLU A 156 -11.27 -12.61 6.66
N ARG A 157 -10.39 -12.54 7.66
CA ARG A 157 -10.41 -11.44 8.66
C ARG A 157 -10.28 -10.06 8.00
N LEU A 158 -9.38 -9.91 7.04
CA LEU A 158 -9.18 -8.66 6.31
C LEU A 158 -10.46 -8.27 5.55
N LEU A 159 -11.05 -9.20 4.81
CA LEU A 159 -12.26 -8.97 4.01
C LEU A 159 -13.50 -8.76 4.89
N THR A 160 -13.64 -9.49 5.99
CA THR A 160 -14.74 -9.32 6.96
C THR A 160 -14.73 -7.92 7.58
N ARG A 161 -13.56 -7.36 7.90
CA ARG A 161 -13.49 -5.96 8.36
C ARG A 161 -13.98 -4.98 7.30
N LEU A 162 -13.68 -5.20 6.03
CA LEU A 162 -14.20 -4.35 4.95
C LEU A 162 -15.71 -4.45 4.83
N TRP A 163 -16.25 -5.67 4.94
CA TRP A 163 -17.68 -5.93 4.92
C TRP A 163 -18.40 -5.22 6.07
N GLN A 164 -17.88 -5.34 7.31
CA GLN A 164 -18.38 -4.67 8.50
C GLN A 164 -18.35 -3.13 8.41
N ARG A 165 -17.45 -2.58 7.60
CA ARG A 165 -17.36 -1.14 7.33
C ARG A 165 -18.31 -0.66 6.23
N GLY A 166 -19.13 -1.53 5.65
CA GLY A 166 -20.11 -1.21 4.62
C GLY A 166 -19.76 -1.64 3.21
N LEU A 167 -18.61 -2.30 2.96
CA LEU A 167 -18.30 -2.89 1.67
C LEU A 167 -18.94 -4.29 1.58
N GLU A 168 -20.28 -4.32 1.48
CA GLU A 168 -21.06 -5.57 1.52
C GLU A 168 -21.00 -6.36 0.22
N ALA A 169 -20.69 -5.72 -0.91
CA ALA A 169 -20.61 -6.37 -2.20
C ALA A 169 -19.53 -5.75 -3.09
N VAL A 170 -18.87 -6.59 -3.86
CA VAL A 170 -17.97 -6.22 -4.96
C VAL A 170 -18.24 -7.15 -6.16
N GLU A 171 -18.01 -6.63 -7.37
CA GLU A 171 -18.25 -7.40 -8.60
C GLU A 171 -17.04 -8.26 -8.99
N LEU A 172 -15.84 -7.84 -8.58
CA LEU A 172 -14.57 -8.46 -8.98
C LEU A 172 -13.56 -8.45 -7.84
N VAL A 173 -12.89 -9.58 -7.64
CA VAL A 173 -11.67 -9.68 -6.82
C VAL A 173 -10.50 -10.03 -7.72
N VAL A 174 -9.47 -9.20 -7.73
CA VAL A 174 -8.24 -9.40 -8.50
C VAL A 174 -7.12 -9.83 -7.56
N SER A 175 -6.45 -10.95 -7.83
CA SER A 175 -5.32 -11.41 -7.03
C SER A 175 -4.29 -12.19 -7.87
N ASP A 176 -3.21 -12.63 -7.25
CA ASP A 176 -2.21 -13.52 -7.86
C ASP A 176 -2.70 -14.97 -8.05
N GLY A 177 -3.90 -15.27 -7.56
CA GLY A 177 -4.53 -16.60 -7.70
C GLY A 177 -4.15 -17.58 -6.60
N ALA A 178 -3.55 -17.12 -5.50
CA ALA A 178 -3.33 -17.97 -4.33
C ALA A 178 -4.66 -18.51 -3.80
N GLU A 179 -4.72 -19.81 -3.50
CA GLU A 179 -5.93 -20.49 -3.04
C GLU A 179 -6.51 -19.85 -1.77
N ALA A 180 -5.65 -19.39 -0.89
CA ALA A 180 -6.04 -18.69 0.32
C ALA A 180 -6.89 -17.43 0.05
N ILE A 181 -6.54 -16.66 -1.00
CA ILE A 181 -7.29 -15.45 -1.38
C ILE A 181 -8.62 -15.84 -2.02
N ILE A 182 -8.61 -16.84 -2.91
CA ILE A 182 -9.81 -17.27 -3.62
C ILE A 182 -10.84 -17.80 -2.62
N SER A 183 -10.42 -18.67 -1.71
CA SER A 183 -11.29 -19.25 -0.68
C SER A 183 -11.86 -18.16 0.25
N ALA A 184 -11.05 -17.23 0.72
CA ALA A 184 -11.50 -16.13 1.56
C ALA A 184 -12.50 -15.21 0.82
N ALA A 185 -12.22 -14.89 -0.45
CA ALA A 185 -13.11 -14.08 -1.27
C ALA A 185 -14.45 -14.77 -1.52
N GLN A 186 -14.47 -16.09 -1.74
CA GLN A 186 -15.70 -16.86 -1.90
C GLN A 186 -16.54 -16.90 -0.61
N ILE A 187 -15.89 -16.94 0.55
CA ILE A 187 -16.59 -16.91 1.85
C ILE A 187 -17.25 -15.54 2.08
N VAL A 188 -16.52 -14.45 1.89
CA VAL A 188 -16.98 -13.09 2.26
C VAL A 188 -17.79 -12.44 1.12
N TYR A 189 -17.39 -12.66 -0.13
CA TYR A 189 -18.01 -12.08 -1.34
C TYR A 189 -18.37 -13.17 -2.35
N PRO A 190 -19.31 -14.05 -2.04
CA PRO A 190 -19.62 -15.23 -2.88
C PRO A 190 -20.11 -14.87 -4.29
N ALA A 191 -20.68 -13.69 -4.49
CA ALA A 191 -21.14 -13.20 -5.79
C ALA A 191 -20.04 -12.55 -6.63
N ALA A 192 -18.87 -12.27 -6.05
CA ALA A 192 -17.75 -11.66 -6.75
C ALA A 192 -17.08 -12.63 -7.73
N ARG A 193 -16.81 -12.16 -8.95
CA ARG A 193 -15.96 -12.91 -9.88
C ARG A 193 -14.52 -12.80 -9.42
N HIS A 194 -13.70 -13.82 -9.71
CA HIS A 194 -12.27 -13.77 -9.48
C HIS A 194 -11.54 -13.52 -10.81
N GLN A 195 -10.56 -12.62 -10.77
CA GLN A 195 -9.64 -12.31 -11.87
C GLN A 195 -8.23 -12.64 -11.43
N LEU A 196 -7.61 -13.56 -12.11
CA LEU A 196 -6.17 -13.84 -11.93
C LEU A 196 -5.34 -12.69 -12.51
N CYS A 197 -4.42 -12.15 -11.74
CA CYS A 197 -3.54 -11.06 -12.15
C CYS A 197 -2.67 -11.46 -13.34
N LEU A 198 -2.83 -10.79 -14.49
CA LEU A 198 -2.06 -11.09 -15.71
C LEU A 198 -0.55 -10.98 -15.51
N THR A 199 -0.07 -10.06 -14.66
CA THR A 199 1.36 -9.88 -14.41
C THR A 199 1.96 -11.07 -13.64
N HIS A 200 1.27 -11.55 -12.61
CA HIS A 200 1.69 -12.73 -11.83
C HIS A 200 1.58 -13.99 -12.69
N TRP A 201 0.49 -14.12 -13.41
CA TRP A 201 0.28 -15.23 -14.32
C TRP A 201 1.36 -15.30 -15.41
N PHE A 202 1.64 -14.17 -16.09
CA PHE A 202 2.70 -14.13 -17.11
C PHE A 202 4.07 -14.51 -16.53
N ARG A 203 4.41 -14.05 -15.33
CA ARG A 203 5.65 -14.42 -14.65
C ARG A 203 5.75 -15.93 -14.43
N ASN A 204 4.65 -16.56 -14.00
CA ASN A 204 4.58 -18.00 -13.82
C ASN A 204 4.70 -18.75 -15.14
N LEU A 205 4.08 -18.27 -16.23
CA LEU A 205 4.22 -18.84 -17.57
C LEU A 205 5.64 -18.66 -18.13
N GLU A 206 6.24 -17.48 -17.96
CA GLU A 206 7.60 -17.18 -18.44
C GLU A 206 8.65 -18.07 -17.75
N ALA A 207 8.43 -18.43 -16.49
CA ALA A 207 9.30 -19.34 -15.73
C ALA A 207 9.36 -20.74 -16.36
N LEU A 208 8.32 -21.18 -17.08
CA LEU A 208 8.27 -22.43 -17.83
C LEU A 208 8.96 -22.38 -19.19
N THR A 209 9.65 -21.29 -19.51
CA THR A 209 10.32 -21.09 -20.79
C THR A 209 11.85 -20.96 -20.68
N PRO A 210 12.57 -21.77 -19.88
CA PRO A 210 14.01 -21.60 -19.65
C PRO A 210 14.85 -21.77 -20.91
N ARG A 211 14.38 -22.58 -21.87
CA ARG A 211 15.08 -22.89 -23.12
C ARG A 211 14.93 -21.80 -24.21
N LEU A 212 14.01 -20.87 -24.06
CA LEU A 212 13.85 -19.80 -25.04
C LEU A 212 15.01 -18.80 -24.97
N ARG A 213 15.56 -18.45 -26.16
CA ARG A 213 16.58 -17.42 -26.31
C ARG A 213 15.98 -16.04 -26.03
N TRP A 214 16.82 -15.04 -25.71
CA TRP A 214 16.39 -13.69 -25.36
C TRP A 214 15.39 -13.07 -26.37
N GLY A 215 15.67 -13.18 -27.69
CA GLY A 215 14.78 -12.67 -28.74
C GLY A 215 13.41 -13.36 -28.76
N GLN A 216 13.37 -14.68 -28.51
CA GLN A 216 12.13 -15.46 -28.43
C GLN A 216 11.31 -15.06 -27.18
N ARG A 217 11.94 -14.87 -26.01
CA ARG A 217 11.27 -14.39 -24.80
C ARG A 217 10.67 -12.99 -24.99
N ARG A 218 11.40 -12.10 -25.66
CA ARG A 218 10.89 -10.76 -25.99
C ARG A 218 9.66 -10.83 -26.90
N LYS A 219 9.68 -11.73 -27.91
CA LYS A 219 8.56 -11.97 -28.81
C LYS A 219 7.37 -12.58 -28.07
N LEU A 220 7.60 -13.61 -27.24
CA LEU A 220 6.59 -14.22 -26.37
C LEU A 220 5.88 -13.20 -25.53
N ARG A 221 6.63 -12.35 -24.82
CA ARG A 221 6.09 -11.29 -23.97
C ARG A 221 5.23 -10.31 -24.75
N ARG A 222 5.69 -9.84 -25.91
CA ARG A 222 4.92 -8.92 -26.75
C ARG A 222 3.62 -9.55 -27.21
N GLU A 223 3.64 -10.81 -27.67
CA GLU A 223 2.46 -11.52 -28.16
C GLU A 223 1.48 -11.84 -27.04
N PHE A 224 1.98 -12.19 -25.83
CA PHE A 224 1.15 -12.37 -24.66
C PHE A 224 0.37 -11.09 -24.31
N TRP A 225 1.07 -9.94 -24.21
CA TRP A 225 0.41 -8.69 -23.86
C TRP A 225 -0.55 -8.22 -24.93
N TRP A 226 -0.29 -8.51 -26.21
CA TRP A 226 -1.19 -8.19 -27.32
C TRP A 226 -2.58 -8.84 -27.15
N ILE A 227 -2.68 -10.05 -26.61
CA ILE A 227 -3.96 -10.73 -26.37
C ILE A 227 -4.92 -9.85 -25.54
N TRP A 228 -4.38 -9.12 -24.59
CA TRP A 228 -5.15 -8.34 -23.62
C TRP A 228 -5.45 -6.91 -24.06
N GLU A 229 -4.99 -6.51 -25.24
CA GLU A 229 -5.40 -5.29 -25.92
C GLU A 229 -6.62 -5.52 -26.83
N ALA A 230 -7.22 -6.71 -26.77
CA ALA A 230 -8.44 -7.05 -27.51
C ALA A 230 -9.62 -6.16 -27.09
N GLU A 231 -10.43 -5.78 -28.05
CA GLU A 231 -11.65 -4.98 -27.82
C GLU A 231 -12.71 -5.73 -27.02
N ASN A 232 -12.74 -7.07 -27.18
CA ASN A 232 -13.70 -7.94 -26.53
C ASN A 232 -13.13 -9.33 -26.26
N GLU A 233 -13.83 -10.10 -25.45
CA GLU A 233 -13.43 -11.45 -25.05
C GLU A 233 -13.31 -12.41 -26.26
N PRO A 234 -14.23 -12.47 -27.25
CA PRO A 234 -14.08 -13.33 -28.43
C PRO A 234 -12.79 -13.06 -29.20
N GLN A 235 -12.40 -11.80 -29.36
CA GLN A 235 -11.15 -11.43 -30.01
C GLN A 235 -9.92 -11.87 -29.19
N ALA A 236 -9.95 -11.70 -27.87
CA ALA A 236 -8.89 -12.20 -26.98
C ALA A 236 -8.74 -13.72 -27.08
N ARG A 237 -9.86 -14.46 -27.11
CA ARG A 237 -9.88 -15.92 -27.33
C ARG A 237 -9.29 -16.31 -28.68
N HIS A 238 -9.60 -15.56 -29.73
CA HIS A 238 -9.01 -15.79 -31.04
C HIS A 238 -7.49 -15.61 -31.01
N TRP A 239 -6.99 -14.55 -30.45
CA TRP A 239 -5.54 -14.31 -30.35
C TRP A 239 -4.83 -15.29 -29.44
N ALA A 240 -5.47 -15.70 -28.34
CA ALA A 240 -4.96 -16.75 -27.44
C ALA A 240 -4.75 -18.08 -28.17
N ARG A 241 -5.72 -18.49 -29.01
CA ARG A 241 -5.56 -19.71 -29.84
C ARG A 241 -4.36 -19.60 -30.77
N ARG A 242 -4.17 -18.45 -31.45
CA ARG A 242 -3.00 -18.21 -32.31
C ARG A 242 -1.68 -18.21 -31.54
N PHE A 243 -1.67 -17.64 -30.34
CA PHE A 243 -0.54 -17.65 -29.42
C PHE A 243 -0.17 -19.10 -29.04
N CYS A 244 -1.11 -19.90 -28.61
CA CYS A 244 -0.89 -21.32 -28.27
C CYS A 244 -0.38 -22.12 -29.48
N ALA A 245 -0.99 -21.95 -30.66
CA ALA A 245 -0.56 -22.65 -31.87
C ALA A 245 0.89 -22.31 -32.27
N ARG A 246 1.31 -21.07 -32.07
CA ARG A 246 2.69 -20.62 -32.36
C ARG A 246 3.73 -21.19 -31.41
N TRP A 247 3.40 -21.22 -30.10
CA TRP A 247 4.36 -21.54 -29.05
C TRP A 247 4.35 -23.00 -28.62
N ARG A 248 3.40 -23.82 -29.08
CA ARG A 248 3.20 -25.21 -28.65
C ARG A 248 4.45 -26.09 -28.78
N TRP A 249 5.29 -25.87 -29.80
CA TRP A 249 6.51 -26.64 -30.03
C TRP A 249 7.73 -26.09 -29.29
N ALA A 250 7.81 -24.79 -29.11
CA ALA A 250 8.94 -24.15 -28.46
C ALA A 250 8.80 -24.07 -26.93
N ALA A 251 7.56 -24.08 -26.41
CA ALA A 251 7.25 -23.98 -24.98
C ALA A 251 5.97 -24.78 -24.65
N PRO A 252 5.95 -26.11 -24.79
CA PRO A 252 4.74 -26.93 -24.59
C PRO A 252 4.16 -26.81 -23.18
N GLU A 253 4.97 -26.92 -22.14
CA GLU A 253 4.53 -26.82 -20.74
C GLU A 253 3.88 -25.45 -20.44
N MET A 254 4.44 -24.38 -21.00
CA MET A 254 3.86 -23.03 -20.88
C MET A 254 2.49 -22.94 -21.57
N VAL A 255 2.34 -23.55 -22.76
CA VAL A 255 1.07 -23.54 -23.49
C VAL A 255 0.01 -24.36 -22.76
N GLU A 256 0.37 -25.53 -22.23
CA GLU A 256 -0.53 -26.36 -21.42
C GLU A 256 -1.06 -25.59 -20.20
N LYS A 257 -0.16 -24.98 -19.42
CA LYS A 257 -0.54 -24.15 -18.28
C LYS A 257 -1.37 -22.94 -18.70
N PHE A 258 -1.01 -22.29 -19.82
CA PHE A 258 -1.78 -21.16 -20.36
C PHE A 258 -3.23 -21.59 -20.65
N GLN A 259 -3.44 -22.72 -21.32
CA GLN A 259 -4.77 -23.22 -21.67
C GLN A 259 -5.56 -23.63 -20.42
N ALA A 260 -4.93 -24.28 -19.45
CA ALA A 260 -5.58 -24.71 -18.22
C ALA A 260 -6.10 -23.53 -17.35
N GLU A 261 -5.41 -22.40 -17.37
CA GLU A 261 -5.73 -21.26 -16.51
C GLU A 261 -6.42 -20.08 -17.26
N PHE A 262 -6.60 -20.20 -18.58
CA PHE A 262 -7.05 -19.11 -19.44
C PHE A 262 -8.41 -18.51 -19.03
N GLU A 263 -9.35 -19.34 -18.61
CA GLU A 263 -10.67 -18.86 -18.18
C GLU A 263 -10.60 -17.96 -16.94
N ARG A 264 -9.61 -18.15 -16.08
CA ARG A 264 -9.43 -17.39 -14.83
C ARG A 264 -8.97 -15.95 -15.05
N VAL A 265 -8.57 -15.61 -16.29
CA VAL A 265 -8.04 -14.28 -16.63
C VAL A 265 -8.98 -13.44 -17.48
N LEU A 266 -10.21 -13.88 -17.71
CA LEU A 266 -11.17 -13.23 -18.62
C LEU A 266 -12.20 -12.35 -17.91
N ALA A 267 -12.30 -12.44 -16.59
CA ALA A 267 -13.38 -11.78 -15.83
C ALA A 267 -13.41 -10.25 -16.03
N PHE A 268 -12.27 -9.61 -16.27
CA PHE A 268 -12.19 -8.16 -16.50
C PHE A 268 -12.86 -7.70 -17.80
N PHE A 269 -13.06 -8.58 -18.80
CA PHE A 269 -13.77 -8.23 -20.05
C PHE A 269 -15.24 -7.90 -19.82
N ALA A 270 -15.84 -8.34 -18.72
CA ALA A 270 -17.21 -7.97 -18.35
C ALA A 270 -17.36 -6.47 -17.98
N PHE A 271 -16.25 -5.77 -17.79
CA PHE A 271 -16.24 -4.35 -17.43
C PHE A 271 -16.03 -3.44 -18.65
N PRO A 272 -16.48 -2.17 -18.58
CA PRO A 272 -16.26 -1.21 -19.64
C PRO A 272 -14.78 -1.03 -19.99
N PRO A 273 -14.42 -0.75 -21.26
CA PRO A 273 -13.04 -0.65 -21.70
C PRO A 273 -12.12 0.23 -20.85
N PRO A 274 -12.52 1.44 -20.37
CA PRO A 274 -11.68 2.29 -19.54
C PRO A 274 -11.22 1.65 -18.21
N TRP A 275 -11.98 0.65 -17.72
CA TRP A 275 -11.70 -0.05 -16.48
C TRP A 275 -10.74 -1.23 -16.65
N ARG A 276 -10.81 -1.89 -17.81
CA ARG A 276 -10.12 -3.17 -18.08
C ARG A 276 -8.64 -3.13 -17.79
N HIS A 277 -7.98 -2.04 -18.18
CA HIS A 277 -6.55 -1.86 -17.96
C HIS A 277 -6.17 -1.92 -16.46
N ARG A 278 -7.03 -1.46 -15.59
CA ARG A 278 -6.81 -1.43 -14.13
C ARG A 278 -7.21 -2.74 -13.45
N LEU A 279 -8.18 -3.46 -13.99
CA LEU A 279 -8.74 -4.67 -13.42
C LEU A 279 -8.00 -5.94 -13.85
N ARG A 280 -7.17 -5.89 -14.87
CA ARG A 280 -6.45 -7.06 -15.39
C ARG A 280 -5.17 -7.40 -14.61
N THR A 281 -4.72 -6.52 -13.68
CA THR A 281 -3.50 -6.72 -12.90
C THR A 281 -3.65 -6.16 -11.49
N THR A 282 -2.86 -6.70 -10.53
CA THR A 282 -2.72 -6.10 -9.20
C THR A 282 -1.83 -4.86 -9.21
N ASN A 283 -1.28 -4.49 -10.37
CA ASN A 283 -0.38 -3.35 -10.53
C ASN A 283 -1.18 -2.05 -10.72
N LEU A 284 -1.89 -1.67 -9.66
CA LEU A 284 -2.72 -0.46 -9.63
C LEU A 284 -1.85 0.80 -9.65
N GLY A 285 -1.90 1.50 -10.80
CA GLY A 285 -1.10 2.69 -11.02
C GLY A 285 0.40 2.33 -11.10
N GLU A 286 1.05 2.68 -12.20
CA GLU A 286 2.48 2.41 -12.38
C GLU A 286 3.27 2.91 -11.17
N GLY A 287 3.55 2.00 -10.26
CA GLY A 287 4.50 2.25 -9.22
C GLY A 287 4.02 2.17 -7.77
N TRP A 288 2.72 2.27 -7.40
CA TRP A 288 2.34 2.33 -5.99
C TRP A 288 2.84 1.13 -5.17
N PHE A 289 2.52 -0.10 -5.57
CA PHE A 289 3.06 -1.31 -4.93
C PHE A 289 4.58 -1.41 -5.06
N LYS A 290 5.16 -0.94 -6.16
CA LYS A 290 6.62 -0.87 -6.34
C LYS A 290 7.23 0.17 -5.40
N HIS A 291 6.61 1.34 -5.25
CA HIS A 291 7.04 2.36 -4.29
C HIS A 291 6.91 1.86 -2.86
N LEU A 292 5.80 1.22 -2.52
CA LEU A 292 5.59 0.62 -1.21
C LEU A 292 6.62 -0.49 -0.92
N ARG A 293 6.86 -1.42 -1.85
CA ARG A 293 7.90 -2.45 -1.69
C ARG A 293 9.29 -1.84 -1.54
N ARG A 294 9.63 -0.81 -2.33
CA ARG A 294 10.89 -0.07 -2.21
C ARG A 294 10.99 0.66 -0.87
N TYR A 295 9.90 1.25 -0.41
CA TYR A 295 9.83 1.90 0.89
C TYR A 295 10.06 0.89 2.01
N LEU A 296 9.30 -0.20 2.03
CA LEU A 296 9.43 -1.27 3.02
C LEU A 296 10.82 -1.94 2.99
N SER A 297 11.46 -2.06 1.83
CA SER A 297 12.82 -2.64 1.70
C SER A 297 13.91 -1.75 2.29
N ARG A 298 13.68 -0.45 2.47
CA ARG A 298 14.63 0.48 3.11
C ARG A 298 14.62 0.37 4.64
N PHE A 299 13.56 -0.20 5.20
CA PHE A 299 13.54 -0.51 6.62
C PHE A 299 14.44 -1.71 6.89
N PRO A 300 15.23 -1.68 7.97
CA PRO A 300 16.09 -2.81 8.35
C PRO A 300 15.30 -4.06 8.76
N GLY A 301 13.99 -4.07 8.53
CA GLY A 301 13.00 -5.10 8.83
C GLY A 301 11.97 -4.57 9.82
N CYS A 302 10.74 -5.04 9.67
CA CYS A 302 9.71 -4.82 10.67
C CYS A 302 9.97 -5.73 11.86
N ARG A 303 9.63 -5.28 13.09
CA ARG A 303 9.81 -6.09 14.30
C ARG A 303 8.88 -7.30 14.32
N ASP A 304 7.64 -7.07 13.92
CA ASP A 304 6.52 -8.01 13.94
C ASP A 304 5.42 -7.54 12.98
N ALA A 305 4.29 -8.24 12.97
CA ALA A 305 3.13 -7.93 12.15
C ALA A 305 2.56 -6.53 12.46
N ASP A 306 2.35 -6.21 13.73
CA ASP A 306 1.79 -4.93 14.17
C ASP A 306 2.66 -3.75 13.73
N HIS A 307 3.98 -3.89 13.85
CA HIS A 307 4.91 -2.87 13.38
C HIS A 307 4.84 -2.70 11.84
N SER A 308 4.61 -3.77 11.08
CA SER A 308 4.43 -3.67 9.63
C SER A 308 3.16 -2.93 9.24
N GLU A 309 2.08 -3.11 10.01
CA GLU A 309 0.83 -2.39 9.84
C GLU A 309 0.99 -0.89 10.11
N GLN A 310 1.67 -0.54 11.21
CA GLN A 310 1.98 0.85 11.55
C GLN A 310 2.82 1.54 10.47
N VAL A 311 3.85 0.86 9.97
CA VAL A 311 4.73 1.38 8.91
C VAL A 311 3.95 1.65 7.63
N LEU A 312 3.04 0.76 7.21
CA LEU A 312 2.20 1.01 6.04
C LEU A 312 1.22 2.16 6.28
N GLY A 313 0.57 2.18 7.45
CA GLY A 313 -0.34 3.28 7.82
C GLY A 313 0.34 4.64 7.76
N CYS A 314 1.52 4.75 8.35
CA CYS A 314 2.34 5.96 8.28
C CYS A 314 2.72 6.34 6.83
N PHE A 315 3.07 5.37 6.00
CA PHE A 315 3.37 5.62 4.59
C PHE A 315 2.16 6.19 3.84
N LEU A 316 0.96 5.67 4.10
CA LEU A 316 -0.27 6.17 3.47
C LEU A 316 -0.60 7.61 3.89
N LEU A 317 -0.48 7.92 5.19
CA LEU A 317 -0.68 9.29 5.68
C LEU A 317 0.33 10.26 5.07
N ALA A 318 1.60 9.88 4.97
CA ALA A 318 2.63 10.72 4.34
C ALA A 318 2.38 10.93 2.84
N ALA A 319 1.90 9.90 2.12
CA ALA A 319 1.59 10.01 0.71
C ALA A 319 0.41 10.96 0.44
N GLU A 320 -0.60 10.99 1.30
CA GLU A 320 -1.74 11.91 1.20
C GLU A 320 -1.33 13.36 1.43
N GLN A 321 -0.48 13.62 2.42
CA GLN A 321 0.03 14.96 2.72
C GLN A 321 0.89 15.55 1.60
N MET A 322 1.52 14.72 0.75
CA MET A 322 2.30 15.19 -0.40
C MET A 322 1.44 15.52 -1.63
N HIS A 323 0.17 15.13 -1.65
CA HIS A 323 -0.75 15.35 -2.77
C HIS A 323 -1.86 16.37 -2.45
N SER A 324 -1.95 16.82 -1.19
CA SER A 324 -2.79 17.90 -0.72
C SER A 324 -2.02 19.24 -0.71
#